data_3a0dd5b567e0f54ea749e9813c8d2ddd
#
_entry.id   3a0dd5b567e0f54ea749e9813c8d2ddd
#
_cell.length_a   1.000
_cell.length_b   1.000
_cell.length_c   1.000
_cell.angle_alpha   90.00
_cell.angle_beta   90.00
_cell.angle_gamma   90.00
#
_symmetry.space_group_name_H-M   'P 1'
#
loop_
_entity.id
_entity.type
_entity.pdbx_description
1 polymer ?
#
loop_
_entity_poly.entity_id
_entity_poly.type
_entity_poly.pdbx_seq_one_letter_code
_entity_poly.pdbx_strand_id
1 'polypeptide(L)'
;MAEASGKSVAQKLGIKPGFCIFVDGAPSVYDAIVGPLPAGITVAAAPKPSLDMVHLFAAQSKGFAAKLRRYRGTIAPDGMIWVSWPKKSSGIASDLSDVIVRDTALPLGLVDTKVCAIDDIWSGLKLVIPKDRR
;
A
#
# COMPACT_ATOMS: atom_id res chain seq x y z
N MET A 1 -9.96 14.80 13.62
CA MET A 1 -10.33 15.54 13.01
C MET A 1 -10.47 15.30 11.68
N ALA A 2 -11.17 15.59 11.31
CA ALA A 2 -11.44 15.30 10.02
C ALA A 2 -10.38 15.75 9.11
N GLU A 3 -10.24 15.12 8.06
CA GLU A 3 -9.40 15.52 7.03
C GLU A 3 -9.84 16.83 6.48
N ALA A 4 -8.91 17.71 6.28
CA ALA A 4 -9.20 19.01 5.69
C ALA A 4 -9.78 18.87 4.29
N SER A 5 -9.36 17.85 3.55
CA SER A 5 -9.85 17.60 2.19
C SER A 5 -11.20 16.89 2.16
N GLY A 6 -11.63 16.34 3.28
CA GLY A 6 -12.85 15.54 3.33
C GLY A 6 -12.74 14.17 2.72
N LYS A 7 -11.57 13.78 2.23
CA LYS A 7 -11.38 12.47 1.62
C LYS A 7 -11.16 11.39 2.66
N SER A 8 -11.77 10.23 2.46
CA SER A 8 -11.49 9.04 3.25
C SER A 8 -10.11 8.50 2.88
N VAL A 9 -9.56 7.62 3.71
CA VAL A 9 -8.29 6.97 3.39
C VAL A 9 -8.43 6.14 2.11
N ALA A 10 -9.54 5.42 1.95
CA ALA A 10 -9.77 4.66 0.71
C ALA A 10 -9.69 5.54 -0.53
N GLN A 11 -10.25 6.76 -0.48
CA GLN A 11 -10.15 7.70 -1.59
C GLN A 11 -8.72 8.19 -1.81
N LYS A 12 -7.99 8.46 -0.73
CA LYS A 12 -6.57 8.86 -0.83
C LYS A 12 -5.72 7.76 -1.46
N LEU A 13 -6.02 6.50 -1.17
CA LEU A 13 -5.29 5.37 -1.74
C LEU A 13 -5.65 5.16 -3.22
N GLY A 14 -6.69 5.78 -3.72
CA GLY A 14 -7.12 5.62 -5.09
C GLY A 14 -7.88 4.34 -5.36
N ILE A 15 -8.52 3.79 -4.34
CA ILE A 15 -9.35 2.59 -4.50
C ILE A 15 -10.63 2.98 -5.22
N LYS A 16 -10.87 2.35 -6.37
CA LYS A 16 -12.03 2.64 -7.22
C LYS A 16 -13.04 1.49 -7.16
N PRO A 17 -14.31 1.77 -7.51
CA PRO A 17 -15.30 0.69 -7.59
C PRO A 17 -14.84 -0.45 -8.48
N GLY A 18 -15.13 -1.67 -8.08
CA GLY A 18 -14.79 -2.86 -8.84
C GLY A 18 -13.37 -3.38 -8.66
N PHE A 19 -12.54 -2.69 -7.89
CA PHE A 19 -11.17 -3.16 -7.65
C PHE A 19 -11.13 -4.50 -6.94
N CYS A 20 -10.14 -5.31 -7.29
CA CYS A 20 -9.75 -6.49 -6.53
C CYS A 20 -8.47 -6.14 -5.77
N ILE A 21 -8.52 -6.20 -4.45
CA ILE A 21 -7.41 -5.80 -3.59
C ILE A 21 -6.98 -6.95 -2.68
N PHE A 22 -5.71 -6.93 -2.28
CA PHE A 22 -5.18 -7.83 -1.28
C PHE A 22 -4.47 -7.01 -0.21
N VAL A 23 -4.70 -7.35 1.05
CA VAL A 23 -4.12 -6.63 2.19
C VAL A 23 -3.24 -7.60 2.96
N ASP A 24 -1.98 -7.22 3.18
CA ASP A 24 -0.99 -8.05 3.87
C ASP A 24 -0.53 -7.34 5.14
N GLY A 25 -0.60 -8.03 6.26
CA GLY A 25 -0.06 -7.54 7.53
C GLY A 25 -0.85 -6.41 8.16
N ALA A 26 -2.08 -6.21 7.75
CA ALA A 26 -2.89 -5.11 8.26
C ALA A 26 -3.20 -5.25 9.74
N PRO A 27 -3.27 -4.12 10.47
CA PRO A 27 -3.79 -4.16 11.84
C PRO A 27 -5.26 -4.57 11.85
N SER A 28 -5.71 -5.08 12.99
CA SER A 28 -7.09 -5.57 13.14
C SER A 28 -8.14 -4.48 12.88
N VAL A 29 -7.75 -3.21 12.99
CA VAL A 29 -8.64 -2.07 12.78
C VAL A 29 -8.58 -1.53 11.36
N TYR A 30 -8.10 -2.31 10.40
CA TYR A 30 -7.91 -1.84 9.02
C TYR A 30 -9.18 -1.21 8.44
N ASP A 31 -10.33 -1.82 8.65
CA ASP A 31 -11.59 -1.29 8.13
C ASP A 31 -11.89 0.11 8.68
N ALA A 32 -11.58 0.34 9.95
CA ALA A 32 -11.74 1.66 10.54
C ALA A 32 -10.73 2.66 9.99
N ILE A 33 -9.53 2.20 9.65
CA ILE A 33 -8.48 3.06 9.09
C ILE A 33 -8.88 3.57 7.70
N VAL A 34 -9.28 2.66 6.82
CA VAL A 34 -9.55 3.03 5.42
C VAL A 34 -10.94 3.63 5.23
N GLY A 35 -11.86 3.35 6.12
CA GLY A 35 -13.24 3.80 5.98
C GLY A 35 -14.03 2.98 4.96
N PRO A 36 -15.20 3.46 4.56
CA PRO A 36 -16.03 2.72 3.61
C PRO A 36 -15.34 2.51 2.29
N LEU A 37 -15.40 1.29 1.77
CA LEU A 37 -14.86 0.98 0.46
C LEU A 37 -15.91 1.27 -0.63
N PRO A 38 -15.45 1.62 -1.85
CA PRO A 38 -16.35 1.79 -2.97
C PRO A 38 -17.13 0.51 -3.29
N ALA A 39 -18.17 0.63 -4.09
CA ALA A 39 -19.00 -0.51 -4.48
C ALA A 39 -18.21 -1.51 -5.31
N GLY A 40 -18.52 -2.78 -5.16
CA GLY A 40 -17.96 -3.85 -5.99
C GLY A 40 -16.53 -4.24 -5.67
N ILE A 41 -15.98 -3.79 -4.54
CA ILE A 41 -14.63 -4.16 -4.14
C ILE A 41 -14.60 -5.64 -3.74
N THR A 42 -13.64 -6.38 -4.28
CA THR A 42 -13.33 -7.73 -3.85
C THR A 42 -12.04 -7.69 -3.04
N VAL A 43 -12.08 -8.20 -1.81
CA VAL A 43 -10.89 -8.37 -0.99
C VAL A 43 -10.45 -9.82 -1.11
N ALA A 44 -9.32 -10.04 -1.78
CA ALA A 44 -8.82 -11.40 -2.00
C ALA A 44 -8.30 -11.99 -0.70
N ALA A 45 -8.55 -13.27 -0.46
CA ALA A 45 -8.06 -13.97 0.73
C ALA A 45 -6.58 -14.33 0.62
N ALA A 46 -6.06 -14.35 -0.60
CA ALA A 46 -4.66 -14.67 -0.86
C ALA A 46 -4.22 -13.94 -2.14
N PRO A 47 -2.91 -13.72 -2.34
CA PRO A 47 -2.43 -13.12 -3.57
C PRO A 47 -2.85 -13.94 -4.79
N LYS A 48 -3.28 -13.25 -5.83
CA LYS A 48 -3.65 -13.87 -7.11
C LYS A 48 -3.31 -12.91 -8.24
N PRO A 49 -3.18 -13.41 -9.48
CA PRO A 49 -2.83 -12.54 -10.62
C PRO A 49 -3.82 -11.41 -10.85
N SER A 50 -3.28 -10.32 -11.38
CA SER A 50 -4.07 -9.18 -11.85
C SER A 50 -4.80 -8.42 -10.76
N LEU A 51 -4.23 -8.35 -9.56
CA LEU A 51 -4.75 -7.49 -8.50
C LEU A 51 -4.64 -6.02 -8.90
N ASP A 52 -5.68 -5.25 -8.59
CA ASP A 52 -5.65 -3.80 -8.83
C ASP A 52 -4.81 -3.09 -7.78
N MET A 53 -4.80 -3.59 -6.56
CA MET A 53 -4.01 -3.01 -5.47
C MET A 53 -3.59 -4.07 -4.47
N VAL A 54 -2.35 -3.95 -4.00
CA VAL A 54 -1.88 -4.64 -2.80
C VAL A 54 -1.58 -3.57 -1.75
N HIS A 55 -2.10 -3.72 -0.55
CA HIS A 55 -1.76 -2.86 0.57
C HIS A 55 -0.91 -3.66 1.54
N LEU A 56 0.39 -3.39 1.56
CA LEU A 56 1.35 -4.11 2.37
C LEU A 56 1.72 -3.29 3.60
N PHE A 57 1.42 -3.80 4.78
CA PHE A 57 1.85 -3.22 6.04
C PHE A 57 3.11 -3.92 6.49
N ALA A 58 4.16 -3.17 6.76
CA ALA A 58 5.44 -3.71 7.17
C ALA A 58 6.10 -2.78 8.19
N ALA A 59 6.73 -3.36 9.19
CA ALA A 59 7.49 -2.60 10.19
C ALA A 59 8.99 -2.87 10.06
N GLN A 60 9.38 -3.96 9.41
CA GLN A 60 10.77 -4.41 9.33
C GLN A 60 11.23 -4.58 7.91
N SER A 61 12.47 -4.25 7.64
CA SER A 61 13.05 -4.43 6.31
C SER A 61 13.33 -5.90 6.00
N LYS A 62 13.49 -6.73 7.03
CA LYS A 62 13.73 -8.16 6.81
C LYS A 62 12.55 -8.78 6.07
N GLY A 63 12.83 -9.41 4.93
CA GLY A 63 11.80 -10.04 4.10
C GLY A 63 10.97 -9.08 3.27
N PHE A 64 11.17 -7.77 3.43
CA PHE A 64 10.36 -6.77 2.74
C PHE A 64 10.59 -6.82 1.22
N ALA A 65 11.84 -6.89 0.77
CA ALA A 65 12.15 -6.94 -0.65
C ALA A 65 11.53 -8.15 -1.35
N ALA A 66 11.54 -9.31 -0.67
CA ALA A 66 10.94 -10.53 -1.22
C ALA A 66 9.44 -10.37 -1.41
N LYS A 67 8.77 -9.73 -0.46
CA LYS A 67 7.33 -9.46 -0.56
C LYS A 67 7.04 -8.49 -1.70
N LEU A 68 7.80 -7.41 -1.84
CA LEU A 68 7.62 -6.46 -2.93
C LEU A 68 7.79 -7.13 -4.29
N ARG A 69 8.82 -7.97 -4.42
CA ARG A 69 9.04 -8.70 -5.67
C ARG A 69 7.85 -9.58 -6.01
N ARG A 70 7.32 -10.29 -5.03
CA ARG A 70 6.16 -11.15 -5.21
C ARG A 70 4.96 -10.35 -5.68
N TYR A 71 4.66 -9.24 -5.01
CA TYR A 71 3.47 -8.46 -5.33
C TYR A 71 3.61 -7.69 -6.64
N ARG A 72 4.83 -7.30 -7.02
CA ARG A 72 5.02 -6.74 -8.35
C ARG A 72 4.58 -7.70 -9.44
N GLY A 73 4.85 -9.00 -9.25
CA GLY A 73 4.42 -10.02 -10.20
C GLY A 73 2.93 -10.37 -10.10
N THR A 74 2.24 -9.84 -9.09
CA THR A 74 0.85 -10.19 -8.81
C THR A 74 -0.11 -9.09 -9.26
N ILE A 75 0.29 -7.82 -9.20
CA ILE A 75 -0.59 -6.72 -9.60
C ILE A 75 -0.75 -6.67 -11.12
N ALA A 76 -1.89 -6.13 -11.55
CA ALA A 76 -2.11 -5.83 -12.96
C ALA A 76 -1.07 -4.82 -13.44
N PRO A 77 -0.77 -4.75 -14.75
CA PRO A 77 0.25 -3.81 -15.24
C PRO A 77 0.00 -2.36 -14.82
N ASP A 78 -1.25 -1.94 -14.70
CA ASP A 78 -1.63 -0.62 -14.23
C ASP A 78 -2.05 -0.61 -12.75
N GLY A 79 -1.78 -1.69 -12.04
CA GLY A 79 -2.07 -1.81 -10.61
C GLY A 79 -1.11 -1.01 -9.76
N MET A 80 -1.32 -1.07 -8.45
CA MET A 80 -0.50 -0.33 -7.49
C MET A 80 -0.21 -1.17 -6.26
N ILE A 81 0.89 -0.83 -5.60
CA ILE A 81 1.22 -1.36 -4.28
C ILE A 81 1.34 -0.18 -3.34
N TRP A 82 0.53 -0.16 -2.29
CA TRP A 82 0.71 0.77 -1.19
C TRP A 82 1.49 0.07 -0.10
N VAL A 83 2.60 0.66 0.30
CA VAL A 83 3.39 0.19 1.44
C VAL A 83 3.11 1.14 2.60
N SER A 84 2.70 0.59 3.73
CA SER A 84 2.49 1.36 4.95
C SER A 84 3.44 0.87 6.03
N TRP A 85 4.10 1.81 6.71
CA TRP A 85 5.00 1.52 7.81
C TRP A 85 4.71 2.45 8.97
N PRO A 86 5.08 2.07 10.21
CA PRO A 86 4.80 2.90 11.37
C PRO A 86 5.61 4.19 11.33
N LYS A 87 4.96 5.31 11.65
CA LYS A 87 5.65 6.57 11.85
C LYS A 87 6.54 6.47 13.08
N LYS A 88 7.63 7.23 13.09
CA LYS A 88 8.50 7.29 14.26
C LYS A 88 7.74 7.73 15.50
N SER A 89 6.81 8.66 15.33
CA SER A 89 6.00 9.19 16.45
C SER A 89 5.03 8.17 17.03
N SER A 90 4.79 7.04 16.33
CA SER A 90 3.87 6.02 16.82
C SER A 90 4.41 5.21 17.99
N GLY A 91 5.71 5.20 18.17
CA GLY A 91 6.35 4.35 19.18
C GLY A 91 6.50 2.89 18.77
N ILE A 92 6.02 2.50 17.62
CA ILE A 92 6.18 1.12 17.13
C ILE A 92 7.58 0.98 16.53
N ALA A 93 8.30 -0.06 16.94
CA ALA A 93 9.65 -0.30 16.44
C ALA A 93 9.61 -0.62 14.95
N SER A 94 10.43 0.09 14.18
CA SER A 94 10.47 -0.09 12.72
C SER A 94 11.81 0.42 12.19
N ASP A 95 12.36 -0.28 11.21
CA ASP A 95 13.53 0.18 10.46
C ASP A 95 13.17 0.60 9.04
N LEU A 96 11.88 0.79 8.75
CA LEU A 96 11.43 1.26 7.44
C LEU A 96 11.23 2.78 7.44
N SER A 97 11.41 3.36 6.27
CA SER A 97 11.19 4.78 6.00
C SER A 97 10.86 4.92 4.51
N ASP A 98 10.46 6.10 4.10
CA ASP A 98 10.22 6.37 2.68
C ASP A 98 11.46 6.11 1.83
N VAL A 99 12.64 6.46 2.34
CA VAL A 99 13.91 6.23 1.63
C VAL A 99 14.15 4.74 1.43
N ILE A 100 14.02 3.95 2.49
CA ILE A 100 14.27 2.51 2.41
C ILE A 100 13.26 1.81 1.51
N VAL A 101 11.99 2.20 1.59
CA VAL A 101 10.95 1.63 0.72
C VAL A 101 11.25 1.94 -0.74
N ARG A 102 11.58 3.19 -1.04
CA ARG A 102 11.91 3.62 -2.40
C ARG A 102 13.15 2.91 -2.93
N ASP A 103 14.21 2.85 -2.11
CA ASP A 103 15.47 2.21 -2.52
C ASP A 103 15.29 0.71 -2.76
N THR A 104 14.39 0.07 -2.03
CA THR A 104 14.07 -1.34 -2.24
C THR A 104 13.25 -1.55 -3.52
N ALA A 105 12.35 -0.63 -3.81
CA ALA A 105 11.42 -0.75 -4.93
C ALA A 105 12.09 -0.52 -6.29
N LEU A 106 13.00 0.43 -6.38
CA LEU A 106 13.60 0.81 -7.66
C LEU A 106 14.26 -0.36 -8.41
N PRO A 107 15.11 -1.18 -7.76
CA PRO A 107 15.72 -2.33 -8.46
C PRO A 107 14.71 -3.36 -8.90
N LEU A 108 13.52 -3.37 -8.30
CA LEU A 108 12.45 -4.31 -8.66
C LEU A 108 11.59 -3.81 -9.81
N GLY A 109 11.89 -2.63 -10.35
CA GLY A 109 11.10 -2.07 -11.44
C GLY A 109 9.83 -1.39 -10.98
N LEU A 110 9.80 -0.89 -9.75
CA LEU A 110 8.69 -0.13 -9.20
C LEU A 110 9.13 1.31 -8.95
N VAL A 111 8.26 2.26 -9.17
CA VAL A 111 8.53 3.67 -8.88
C VAL A 111 7.48 4.22 -7.93
N ASP A 112 7.90 5.15 -7.08
CA ASP A 112 7.02 5.83 -6.16
C ASP A 112 6.30 6.98 -6.86
N THR A 113 5.01 7.14 -6.57
CA THR A 113 4.21 8.20 -7.18
C THR A 113 3.53 9.10 -6.17
N LYS A 114 3.36 8.65 -4.93
CA LYS A 114 2.67 9.43 -3.93
C LYS A 114 3.07 8.99 -2.53
N VAL A 115 3.24 9.95 -1.63
CA VAL A 115 3.46 9.71 -0.21
C VAL A 115 2.34 10.41 0.54
N CYS A 116 1.75 9.74 1.52
CA CYS A 116 0.76 10.37 2.38
C CYS A 116 0.73 9.71 3.75
N ALA A 117 0.18 10.43 4.73
CA ALA A 117 -0.15 9.82 6.02
C ALA A 117 -1.43 9.02 5.85
N ILE A 118 -1.42 7.78 6.33
CA ILE A 118 -2.61 6.95 6.34
C ILE A 118 -3.47 7.32 7.55
N ASP A 119 -2.84 7.36 8.72
CA ASP A 119 -3.49 7.81 9.95
C ASP A 119 -2.41 8.28 10.93
N ASP A 120 -2.73 8.35 12.22
CA ASP A 120 -1.78 8.80 13.25
C ASP A 120 -0.59 7.86 13.41
N ILE A 121 -0.76 6.59 13.07
CA ILE A 121 0.26 5.57 13.27
C ILE A 121 1.02 5.27 11.98
N TRP A 122 0.34 5.21 10.84
CA TRP A 122 0.88 4.68 9.60
C TRP A 122 1.17 5.75 8.56
N SER A 123 2.34 5.66 7.94
CA SER A 123 2.67 6.39 6.70
C SER A 123 2.39 5.48 5.52
N GLY A 124 2.26 6.06 4.34
CA GLY A 124 2.04 5.29 3.12
C GLY A 124 2.81 5.82 1.93
N LEU A 125 3.27 4.91 1.07
CA LEU A 125 3.95 5.24 -0.17
C LEU A 125 3.38 4.38 -1.28
N LYS A 126 2.94 5.02 -2.36
CA LYS A 126 2.36 4.34 -3.52
C LYS A 126 3.42 3.98 -4.53
N LEU A 127 3.47 2.73 -4.93
CA LEU A 127 4.38 2.21 -5.94
C LEU A 127 3.59 1.70 -7.13
N VAL A 128 4.13 1.95 -8.34
CA VAL A 128 3.52 1.47 -9.58
C VAL A 128 4.61 0.95 -10.52
N ILE A 129 4.20 0.14 -11.49
CA ILE A 129 5.09 -0.28 -12.58
C ILE A 129 5.12 0.87 -13.58
N PRO A 130 6.31 1.39 -13.96
CA PRO A 130 6.39 2.46 -14.95
C PRO A 130 5.71 2.06 -16.26
N LYS A 131 5.11 3.03 -16.95
CA LYS A 131 4.35 2.75 -18.17
C LYS A 131 5.17 2.04 -19.24
N ASP A 132 6.45 2.37 -19.36
CA ASP A 132 7.34 1.75 -20.35
C ASP A 132 7.74 0.33 -19.98
N ARG A 133 7.33 -0.16 -18.83
CA ARG A 133 7.63 -1.52 -18.37
C ARG A 133 6.39 -2.37 -18.15
N ARG A 134 5.25 -1.85 -18.54
CA ARG A 134 3.98 -2.56 -18.38
C ARG A 134 3.72 -3.58 -19.47
#